data_50c00082a9b58785c4063aad7ce28fea
#
_entry.id   50c00082a9b58785c4063aad7ce28fea
#
_cell.length_a   1.000
_cell.length_b   1.000
_cell.length_c   1.000
_cell.angle_alpha   90.00
_cell.angle_beta   90.00
_cell.angle_gamma   90.00
#
_symmetry.space_group_name_H-M   'P 1'
#
loop_
_entity.id
_entity.type
_entity.pdbx_description
1 polymer ?
#
loop_
_entity_poly.entity_id
_entity_poly.type
_entity_poly.pdbx_seq_one_letter_code
_entity_poly.pdbx_strand_id
1 'polypeptide(L)'
;MSHSKTVMGKRFKYRGSLDKGISVKFEDSGADWVIPAAIIEVIKAQIAERSPVLMGASRRPLVKNSVGETLYRDYGFSPQAMSYVLPLLIEAKFCTVSPRRPYLISICG
;
A
#
# COMPACT_ATOMS: atom_id res chain seq x y z
N MET A 1 7.78 16.09 8.71
CA MET A 1 6.80 15.10 8.24
C MET A 1 6.88 15.02 6.72
N SER A 2 6.92 13.82 6.20
CA SER A 2 7.01 13.61 4.76
C SER A 2 5.63 13.63 4.09
N HIS A 3 5.61 13.91 2.81
CA HIS A 3 4.38 13.99 2.02
C HIS A 3 4.47 13.04 0.82
N SER A 4 3.34 12.46 0.44
CA SER A 4 3.22 11.64 -0.75
C SER A 4 1.80 11.72 -1.30
N LYS A 5 1.53 11.00 -2.40
CA LYS A 5 0.20 10.90 -3.00
C LYS A 5 -0.16 9.44 -3.20
N THR A 6 -1.43 9.10 -2.94
CA THR A 6 -1.96 7.79 -3.31
C THR A 6 -1.93 7.62 -4.82
N VAL A 7 -2.12 6.39 -5.30
CA VAL A 7 -2.19 6.09 -6.75
C VAL A 7 -3.28 6.91 -7.43
N MET A 8 -4.36 7.22 -6.70
CA MET A 8 -5.46 8.05 -7.22
C MET A 8 -5.21 9.55 -7.09
N GLY A 9 -4.04 9.96 -6.61
CA GLY A 9 -3.65 11.37 -6.53
C GLY A 9 -4.03 12.10 -5.25
N LYS A 10 -4.57 11.41 -4.25
CA LYS A 10 -4.89 12.01 -2.97
C LYS A 10 -3.62 12.22 -2.14
N ARG A 11 -3.38 13.45 -1.69
CA ARG A 11 -2.21 13.78 -0.87
C ARG A 11 -2.36 13.26 0.54
N PHE A 12 -1.25 12.84 1.15
CA PHE A 12 -1.22 12.46 2.56
C PHE A 12 0.14 12.78 3.18
N LYS A 13 0.14 12.87 4.50
CA LYS A 13 1.36 13.08 5.29
C LYS A 13 1.67 11.80 6.04
N TYR A 14 2.96 11.53 6.24
CA TYR A 14 3.37 10.36 6.99
C TYR A 14 4.69 10.59 7.71
N ARG A 15 4.96 9.76 8.71
CA ARG A 15 6.23 9.68 9.42
C ARG A 15 6.76 8.27 9.31
N GLY A 16 8.07 8.11 9.48
CA GLY A 16 8.71 6.81 9.44
C GLY A 16 9.25 6.48 8.08
N SER A 17 9.48 5.19 7.86
CA SER A 17 10.08 4.70 6.63
C SER A 17 9.55 3.30 6.30
N LEU A 18 9.83 2.83 5.08
CA LEU A 18 9.47 1.47 4.67
C LEU A 18 10.13 0.41 5.56
N ASP A 19 11.32 0.69 6.09
CA ASP A 19 12.06 -0.26 6.94
C ASP A 19 11.56 -0.29 8.38
N LYS A 20 11.07 0.84 8.87
CA LYS A 20 10.68 0.99 10.30
C LYS A 20 9.18 1.01 10.53
N GLY A 21 8.41 1.05 9.45
CA GLY A 21 6.97 1.28 9.53
C GLY A 21 6.64 2.75 9.34
N ILE A 22 5.41 3.02 8.95
CA ILE A 22 4.94 4.38 8.71
C ILE A 22 3.73 4.69 9.58
N SER A 23 3.59 5.97 9.93
CA SER A 23 2.39 6.49 10.58
C SER A 23 1.77 7.51 9.63
N VAL A 24 0.57 7.21 9.14
CA VAL A 24 -0.15 8.07 8.20
C VAL A 24 -1.04 9.01 8.99
N LYS A 25 -0.98 10.29 8.69
CA LYS A 25 -1.83 11.28 9.35
C LYS A 25 -3.00 11.64 8.45
N PHE A 26 -4.21 11.48 9.01
CA PHE A 26 -5.44 11.89 8.33
C PHE A 26 -5.77 13.33 8.70
N GLU A 27 -5.78 14.23 7.72
CA GLU A 27 -5.99 15.66 7.93
C GLU A 27 -7.34 15.98 8.55
N ASP A 28 -8.39 15.26 8.12
CA ASP A 28 -9.76 15.56 8.54
C ASP A 28 -10.06 15.24 10.00
N SER A 29 -9.45 14.18 10.54
CA SER A 29 -9.70 13.72 11.89
C SER A 29 -8.56 14.00 12.86
N GLY A 30 -7.38 14.34 12.34
CA GLY A 30 -6.16 14.46 13.13
C GLY A 30 -5.65 13.13 13.67
N ALA A 31 -6.30 12.03 13.32
CA ALA A 31 -5.89 10.70 13.76
C ALA A 31 -4.69 10.20 12.96
N ASP A 32 -3.87 9.37 13.62
CA ASP A 32 -2.76 8.68 12.98
C ASP A 32 -3.10 7.21 12.81
N TRP A 33 -2.64 6.63 11.69
CA TRP A 33 -2.76 5.20 11.45
C TRP A 33 -1.37 4.61 11.23
N VAL A 34 -1.01 3.68 12.10
CA VAL A 34 0.31 3.03 12.04
C VAL A 34 0.22 1.79 11.15
N ILE A 35 1.11 1.74 10.16
CA ILE A 35 1.31 0.56 9.32
C ILE A 35 2.68 -0.01 9.69
N PRO A 36 2.71 -1.14 10.43
CA PRO A 36 3.98 -1.69 10.91
C PRO A 36 4.90 -2.15 9.80
N ALA A 37 6.20 -2.15 10.07
CA ALA A 37 7.19 -2.66 9.13
C ALA A 37 6.89 -4.10 8.70
N ALA A 38 6.38 -4.93 9.60
CA ALA A 38 6.00 -6.32 9.28
C ALA A 38 4.94 -6.39 8.17
N ILE A 39 3.96 -5.49 8.19
CA ILE A 39 2.93 -5.43 7.14
C ILE A 39 3.53 -4.94 5.83
N ILE A 40 4.43 -3.97 5.87
CA ILE A 40 5.12 -3.47 4.67
C ILE A 40 5.93 -4.61 4.04
N GLU A 41 6.61 -5.42 4.85
CA GLU A 41 7.36 -6.58 4.35
C GLU A 41 6.45 -7.64 3.70
N VAL A 42 5.27 -7.87 4.27
CA VAL A 42 4.26 -8.75 3.66
C VAL A 42 3.85 -8.22 2.27
N ILE A 43 3.58 -6.92 2.18
CA ILE A 43 3.22 -6.28 0.90
C ILE A 43 4.33 -6.46 -0.13
N LYS A 44 5.58 -6.19 0.26
CA LYS A 44 6.75 -6.35 -0.62
C LYS A 44 6.90 -7.79 -1.10
N ALA A 45 6.77 -8.76 -0.19
CA ALA A 45 6.88 -10.17 -0.53
C ALA A 45 5.77 -10.59 -1.51
N GLN A 46 4.53 -10.16 -1.30
CA GLN A 46 3.42 -10.47 -2.18
C GLN A 46 3.64 -9.91 -3.59
N ILE A 47 4.16 -8.68 -3.69
CA ILE A 47 4.47 -8.07 -4.98
C ILE A 47 5.58 -8.86 -5.67
N ALA A 48 6.66 -9.19 -4.96
CA ALA A 48 7.80 -9.91 -5.53
C ALA A 48 7.43 -11.33 -6.02
N GLU A 49 6.59 -12.02 -5.24
CA GLU A 49 6.22 -13.41 -5.55
C GLU A 49 5.15 -13.52 -6.62
N ARG A 50 4.24 -12.55 -6.69
CA ARG A 50 3.02 -12.64 -7.51
C ARG A 50 2.98 -11.67 -8.68
N SER A 51 4.00 -10.86 -8.89
CA SER A 51 4.03 -9.84 -9.94
C SER A 51 3.72 -10.46 -11.32
N PRO A 52 2.82 -9.87 -12.15
CA PRO A 52 1.98 -8.74 -11.80
C PRO A 52 0.80 -9.17 -10.91
N VAL A 53 0.44 -8.32 -9.97
CA VAL A 53 -0.60 -8.62 -8.99
C VAL A 53 -1.51 -7.41 -8.77
N LEU A 54 -2.80 -7.66 -8.53
CA LEU A 54 -3.77 -6.60 -8.27
C LEU A 54 -3.50 -5.91 -6.93
N MET A 55 -3.65 -4.61 -6.90
CA MET A 55 -3.46 -3.78 -5.70
C MET A 55 -4.49 -4.07 -4.61
N GLY A 56 -5.75 -3.90 -4.94
CA GLY A 56 -6.86 -4.22 -4.04
C GLY A 56 -6.95 -3.37 -2.78
N ALA A 57 -6.90 -2.06 -2.88
CA ALA A 57 -7.00 -1.17 -1.73
C ALA A 57 -8.39 -1.08 -1.11
N SER A 58 -9.39 -1.70 -1.72
CA SER A 58 -10.77 -1.66 -1.24
C SER A 58 -11.09 -2.81 -0.30
N ARG A 59 -11.86 -2.52 0.75
CA ARG A 59 -12.38 -3.52 1.68
C ARG A 59 -13.82 -3.93 1.34
N ARG A 60 -14.55 -3.08 0.63
CA ARG A 60 -15.94 -3.31 0.25
C ARG A 60 -16.20 -2.83 -1.19
N PRO A 61 -16.17 -3.72 -2.16
CA PRO A 61 -15.86 -5.16 -2.06
C PRO A 61 -14.36 -5.43 -1.93
N LEU A 62 -14.02 -6.54 -1.31
CA LEU A 62 -12.66 -7.04 -1.26
C LEU A 62 -12.29 -7.58 -2.64
N VAL A 63 -11.17 -7.14 -3.18
CA VAL A 63 -10.74 -7.52 -4.53
C VAL A 63 -10.05 -8.88 -4.49
N LYS A 64 -10.61 -9.86 -5.21
CA LYS A 64 -10.02 -11.21 -5.27
C LYS A 64 -8.65 -11.20 -5.93
N ASN A 65 -7.76 -12.03 -5.42
CA ASN A 65 -6.40 -12.22 -5.94
C ASN A 65 -5.54 -10.96 -5.88
N SER A 66 -5.86 -10.03 -4.99
CA SER A 66 -5.10 -8.82 -4.77
C SER A 66 -4.21 -8.93 -3.53
N VAL A 67 -3.22 -8.05 -3.43
CA VAL A 67 -2.41 -7.92 -2.22
C VAL A 67 -3.29 -7.52 -1.04
N GLY A 68 -4.25 -6.62 -1.27
CA GLY A 68 -5.19 -6.18 -0.24
C GLY A 68 -6.03 -7.33 0.33
N GLU A 69 -6.44 -8.27 -0.52
CA GLU A 69 -7.15 -9.46 -0.05
C GLU A 69 -6.28 -10.29 0.91
N THR A 70 -5.02 -10.50 0.56
CA THR A 70 -4.07 -11.23 1.41
C THR A 70 -3.90 -10.53 2.76
N LEU A 71 -3.74 -9.21 2.77
CA LEU A 71 -3.64 -8.46 4.01
C LEU A 71 -4.85 -8.67 4.91
N TYR A 72 -6.04 -8.61 4.34
CA TYR A 72 -7.28 -8.73 5.10
C TYR A 72 -7.50 -10.15 5.62
N ARG A 73 -7.40 -11.15 4.75
CA ARG A 73 -7.72 -12.54 5.09
C ARG A 73 -6.65 -13.22 5.93
N ASP A 74 -5.38 -13.00 5.61
CA ASP A 74 -4.29 -13.74 6.23
C ASP A 74 -3.68 -13.02 7.44
N TYR A 75 -3.77 -11.69 7.47
CA TYR A 75 -3.12 -10.89 8.50
C TYR A 75 -4.09 -10.02 9.30
N GLY A 76 -5.36 -10.00 8.95
CA GLY A 76 -6.35 -9.18 9.64
C GLY A 76 -6.09 -7.69 9.52
N PHE A 77 -5.38 -7.25 8.48
CA PHE A 77 -5.01 -5.85 8.30
C PHE A 77 -5.82 -5.23 7.15
N SER A 78 -6.19 -3.96 7.29
CA SER A 78 -7.01 -3.29 6.29
C SER A 78 -6.30 -3.20 4.93
N PRO A 79 -6.99 -3.58 3.83
CA PRO A 79 -6.43 -3.43 2.47
C PRO A 79 -6.14 -1.97 2.11
N GLN A 80 -6.74 -1.01 2.80
CA GLN A 80 -6.50 0.42 2.58
C GLN A 80 -5.04 0.81 2.82
N ALA A 81 -4.27 -0.02 3.53
CA ALA A 81 -2.83 0.17 3.68
C ALA A 81 -2.13 0.29 2.32
N MET A 82 -2.64 -0.41 1.29
CA MET A 82 -2.07 -0.34 -0.06
C MET A 82 -2.08 1.08 -0.63
N SER A 83 -3.10 1.88 -0.29
CA SER A 83 -3.18 3.27 -0.76
C SER A 83 -2.01 4.13 -0.29
N TYR A 84 -1.43 3.81 0.86
CA TYR A 84 -0.36 4.59 1.48
C TYR A 84 1.02 3.97 1.32
N VAL A 85 1.10 2.65 1.31
CA VAL A 85 2.38 1.95 1.16
C VAL A 85 2.84 1.91 -0.29
N LEU A 86 1.93 1.64 -1.22
CA LEU A 86 2.28 1.49 -2.63
C LEU A 86 2.99 2.71 -3.23
N PRO A 87 2.53 3.97 -3.00
CA PRO A 87 3.24 5.13 -3.52
C PRO A 87 4.69 5.21 -3.05
N LEU A 88 4.96 4.83 -1.79
CA LEU A 88 6.30 4.85 -1.24
C LEU A 88 7.19 3.78 -1.86
N LEU A 89 6.63 2.61 -2.17
CA LEU A 89 7.35 1.55 -2.88
C LEU A 89 7.68 1.96 -4.31
N ILE A 90 6.77 2.68 -4.97
CA ILE A 90 7.00 3.21 -6.32
C ILE A 90 8.12 4.26 -6.28
N GLU A 91 8.08 5.17 -5.32
CA GLU A 91 9.12 6.19 -5.14
C GLU A 91 10.50 5.55 -4.85
N ALA A 92 10.51 4.43 -4.13
CA ALA A 92 11.73 3.67 -3.85
C ALA A 92 12.16 2.78 -5.02
N LYS A 93 11.45 2.81 -6.14
CA LYS A 93 11.71 2.01 -7.35
C LYS A 93 11.64 0.51 -7.11
N PHE A 94 10.85 0.10 -6.13
CA PHE A 94 10.60 -1.31 -5.86
C PHE A 94 9.63 -1.92 -6.86
N CYS A 95 8.63 -1.14 -7.30
CA CYS A 95 7.60 -1.60 -8.22
C CYS A 95 7.02 -0.44 -9.03
N THR A 96 6.19 -0.80 -10.01
CA THR A 96 5.40 0.14 -10.80
C THR A 96 3.93 -0.28 -10.72
N VAL A 97 3.03 0.60 -11.15
CA VAL A 97 1.60 0.32 -11.18
C VAL A 97 1.02 0.74 -12.52
N SER A 98 0.02 0.00 -12.99
CA SER A 98 -0.69 0.36 -14.22
C SER A 98 -1.40 1.71 -14.06
N PRO A 99 -1.55 2.50 -15.16
CA PRO A 99 -2.12 3.85 -15.06
C PRO A 99 -3.63 3.89 -14.85
N ARG A 100 -4.32 2.77 -15.03
CA ARG A 100 -5.79 2.69 -14.97
C ARG A 100 -6.26 1.55 -14.10
N ARG A 101 -7.47 1.68 -13.55
CA ARG A 101 -8.12 0.62 -12.81
C ARG A 101 -8.50 -0.55 -13.72
N PRO A 102 -8.43 -1.80 -13.24
CA PRO A 102 -7.89 -2.18 -11.93
C PRO A 102 -6.37 -2.00 -11.90
N TYR A 103 -5.86 -1.47 -10.77
CA TYR A 103 -4.42 -1.22 -10.63
C TYR A 103 -3.65 -2.53 -10.48
N LEU A 104 -2.72 -2.74 -11.39
CA LEU A 104 -1.88 -3.93 -11.44
C LEU A 104 -0.44 -3.53 -11.11
N ILE A 105 0.13 -4.20 -10.12
CA ILE A 105 1.47 -3.91 -9.61
C ILE A 105 2.48 -4.85 -10.25
N SER A 106 3.58 -4.30 -10.76
CA SER A 106 4.68 -5.08 -11.32
C SER A 106 5.97 -4.75 -10.60
N ILE A 107 6.74 -5.78 -10.25
CA ILE A 107 8.06 -5.60 -9.63
C ILE A 107 9.02 -4.92 -10.63
N CYS A 108 9.86 -4.01 -10.13
CA CYS A 108 10.95 -3.46 -10.91
C CYS A 108 12.08 -4.48 -10.93
N GLY A 109 12.50 -4.82 -12.11
CA GLY A 109 13.49 -5.87 -12.22
C GLY A 109 14.72 -5.59 -12.95
#